data_ba587c74ad8a065baaf0c89e28857b9e
#
_entry.id   ba587c74ad8a065baaf0c89e28857b9e
#
_cell.length_a   1.000
_cell.length_b   1.000
_cell.length_c   1.000
_cell.angle_alpha   90.00
_cell.angle_beta   90.00
_cell.angle_gamma   90.00
#
_symmetry.space_group_name_H-M   'P 1'
#
loop_
_entity.id
_entity.type
_entity.pdbx_description
1 polymer ?
#
loop_
_entity_poly.entity_id
_entity_poly.type
_entity_poly.pdbx_seq_one_letter_code
_entity_poly.pdbx_strand_id
1 'polypeptide(L)'
;MILAAIVLVLVQSGIGMDVNLYVAIPAQHPGARPSSYFGGSVRSVAWAVAHGAPALVAHAVLGLALALLVIGVAVYAMRLGHRPIGAWSVLAGLLVIGAGFNGASFLDFSNNISSLIMALLAFAAVACYSAACYLLAVQP
;
A
#
# COMPACT_ATOMS: atom_id res chain seq x y z
N MET A 1 12.82 -8.30 -8.52
CA MET A 1 12.11 -7.12 -7.97
C MET A 1 10.59 -7.29 -7.96
N ILE A 2 9.93 -7.65 -9.09
CA ILE A 2 8.45 -7.81 -9.15
C ILE A 2 7.95 -8.86 -8.15
N LEU A 3 8.58 -10.05 -8.09
CA LEU A 3 8.21 -11.09 -7.12
C LEU A 3 8.33 -10.61 -5.67
N ALA A 4 9.39 -9.84 -5.35
CA ALA A 4 9.55 -9.25 -4.02
C ALA A 4 8.40 -8.27 -3.70
N ALA A 5 7.95 -7.47 -4.69
CA ALA A 5 6.80 -6.60 -4.52
C ALA A 5 5.52 -7.40 -4.22
N ILE A 6 5.27 -8.51 -4.94
CA ILE A 6 4.14 -9.40 -4.66
C ILE A 6 4.16 -9.90 -3.21
N VAL A 7 5.29 -10.47 -2.79
CA VAL A 7 5.45 -11.02 -1.43
C VAL A 7 5.21 -9.93 -0.38
N LEU A 8 5.79 -8.75 -0.58
CA LEU A 8 5.64 -7.64 0.37
C LEU A 8 4.21 -7.09 0.42
N VAL A 9 3.49 -7.03 -0.72
CA VAL A 9 2.06 -6.66 -0.73
C VAL A 9 1.22 -7.68 0.04
N LEU A 10 1.51 -8.98 -0.11
CA LEU A 10 0.80 -10.03 0.64
C LEU A 10 1.09 -9.95 2.14
N VAL A 11 2.35 -9.77 2.53
CA VAL A 11 2.73 -9.56 3.95
C VAL A 11 2.06 -8.32 4.52
N GLN A 12 2.09 -7.20 3.77
CA GLN A 12 1.43 -5.95 4.14
C GLN A 12 -0.08 -6.14 4.34
N SER A 13 -0.73 -6.90 3.46
CA SER A 13 -2.16 -7.23 3.57
C SER A 13 -2.46 -8.06 4.81
N GLY A 14 -1.61 -9.03 5.14
CA GLY A 14 -1.74 -9.84 6.36
C GLY A 14 -1.62 -8.99 7.63
N ILE A 15 -0.60 -8.13 7.72
CA ILE A 15 -0.44 -7.20 8.86
C ILE A 15 -1.61 -6.21 8.92
N GLY A 16 -2.08 -5.71 7.76
CA GLY A 16 -3.23 -4.81 7.69
C GLY A 16 -4.52 -5.45 8.21
N MET A 17 -4.70 -6.75 7.98
CA MET A 17 -5.83 -7.50 8.52
C MET A 17 -5.71 -7.65 10.04
N ASP A 18 -4.51 -7.93 10.57
CA ASP A 18 -4.24 -7.95 12.01
C ASP A 18 -4.57 -6.59 12.66
N VAL A 19 -4.11 -5.49 12.05
CA VAL A 19 -4.45 -4.12 12.49
C VAL A 19 -5.96 -3.90 12.51
N ASN A 20 -6.66 -4.27 11.43
CA ASN A 20 -8.10 -4.04 11.31
C ASN A 20 -8.94 -4.84 12.33
N LEU A 21 -8.47 -6.03 12.73
CA LEU A 21 -9.19 -6.92 13.63
C LEU A 21 -8.87 -6.67 15.11
N TYR A 22 -7.62 -6.32 15.43
CA TYR A 22 -7.13 -6.38 16.81
C TYR A 22 -6.58 -5.04 17.33
N VAL A 23 -6.37 -4.03 16.47
CA VAL A 23 -5.85 -2.73 16.90
C VAL A 23 -6.97 -1.71 17.03
N ALA A 24 -7.25 -1.28 18.25
CA ALA A 24 -8.14 -0.14 18.48
C ALA A 24 -7.39 1.18 18.17
N ILE A 25 -7.84 1.90 17.15
CA ILE A 25 -7.32 3.23 16.81
C ILE A 25 -8.08 4.26 17.65
N PRO A 26 -7.40 5.09 18.48
CA PRO A 26 -8.06 6.12 19.27
C PRO A 26 -8.83 7.11 18.39
N ALA A 27 -10.05 7.45 18.76
CA ALA A 27 -10.87 8.41 17.99
C ALA A 27 -10.27 9.83 17.99
N GLN A 28 -9.37 10.10 18.92
CA GLN A 28 -8.65 11.37 19.04
C GLN A 28 -7.15 11.12 18.95
N HIS A 29 -6.56 11.40 17.80
CA HIS A 29 -5.13 11.38 17.55
C HIS A 29 -4.76 12.54 16.59
N PRO A 30 -3.50 12.96 16.51
CA PRO A 30 -3.06 13.95 15.52
C PRO A 30 -3.41 13.52 14.10
N GLY A 31 -4.26 14.29 13.43
CA GLY A 31 -4.75 13.97 12.07
C GLY A 31 -6.17 13.38 12.01
N ALA A 32 -6.78 12.96 13.13
CA ALA A 32 -8.15 12.48 13.14
C ALA A 32 -9.13 13.59 12.70
N ARG A 33 -10.08 13.25 11.80
CA ARG A 33 -11.11 14.14 11.24
C ARG A 33 -10.54 15.48 10.75
N PRO A 34 -9.58 15.46 9.81
CA PRO A 34 -8.86 16.65 9.42
C PRO A 34 -9.73 17.58 8.57
N SER A 35 -9.46 18.90 8.65
CA SER A 35 -10.02 19.89 7.72
C SER A 35 -9.37 19.87 6.33
N SER A 36 -8.15 19.32 6.24
CA SER A 36 -7.39 19.12 5.00
C SER A 36 -6.95 17.66 4.91
N TYR A 37 -7.36 16.97 3.85
CA TYR A 37 -7.08 15.54 3.65
C TYR A 37 -5.58 15.25 3.75
N PHE A 38 -4.75 15.85 2.90
CA PHE A 38 -3.31 15.55 2.89
C PHE A 38 -2.60 15.91 4.20
N GLY A 39 -2.96 17.05 4.79
CA GLY A 39 -2.39 17.45 6.09
C GLY A 39 -2.81 16.55 7.24
N GLY A 40 -4.02 15.98 7.17
CA GLY A 40 -4.50 14.97 8.11
C GLY A 40 -3.74 13.66 7.95
N SER A 41 -3.74 13.12 6.74
CA SER A 41 -3.09 11.85 6.42
C SER A 41 -1.61 11.82 6.81
N VAL A 42 -0.87 12.90 6.55
CA VAL A 42 0.54 13.00 6.98
C VAL A 42 0.67 12.94 8.51
N ARG A 43 -0.20 13.66 9.24
CA ARG A 43 -0.17 13.65 10.71
C ARG A 43 -0.61 12.31 11.30
N SER A 44 -1.64 11.68 10.73
CA SER A 44 -2.13 10.37 11.17
C SER A 44 -1.07 9.28 10.94
N VAL A 45 -0.42 9.25 9.77
CA VAL A 45 0.64 8.30 9.48
C VAL A 45 1.86 8.55 10.37
N ALA A 46 2.27 9.80 10.58
CA ALA A 46 3.36 10.14 11.49
C ALA A 46 3.05 9.72 12.94
N TRP A 47 1.82 9.95 13.40
CA TRP A 47 1.35 9.48 14.71
C TRP A 47 1.35 7.94 14.78
N ALA A 48 0.84 7.25 13.77
CA ALA A 48 0.82 5.78 13.72
C ALA A 48 2.23 5.18 13.83
N VAL A 49 3.22 5.76 13.14
CA VAL A 49 4.62 5.34 13.21
C VAL A 49 5.25 5.60 14.57
N ALA A 50 4.94 6.76 15.19
CA ALA A 50 5.59 7.18 16.44
C ALA A 50 4.93 6.62 17.71
N HIS A 51 3.62 6.38 17.69
CA HIS A 51 2.83 6.09 18.88
C HIS A 51 1.81 4.96 18.71
N GLY A 52 1.75 4.35 17.53
CA GLY A 52 0.81 3.25 17.24
C GLY A 52 1.15 1.97 18.02
N ALA A 53 0.17 1.07 18.13
CA ALA A 53 0.43 -0.30 18.56
C ALA A 53 1.45 -0.98 17.63
N PRO A 54 2.23 -1.97 18.08
CA PRO A 54 3.31 -2.55 17.27
C PRO A 54 2.91 -3.01 15.87
N ALA A 55 1.74 -3.64 15.73
CA ALA A 55 1.22 -4.06 14.42
C ALA A 55 0.90 -2.86 13.51
N LEU A 56 0.35 -1.77 14.07
CA LEU A 56 0.07 -0.54 13.32
C LEU A 56 1.38 0.14 12.88
N VAL A 57 2.38 0.21 13.76
CA VAL A 57 3.72 0.73 13.42
C VAL A 57 4.34 -0.09 12.28
N ALA A 58 4.34 -1.43 12.41
CA ALA A 58 4.87 -2.32 11.39
C ALA A 58 4.14 -2.13 10.05
N HIS A 59 2.80 -2.05 10.07
CA HIS A 59 1.99 -1.81 8.88
C HIS A 59 2.32 -0.47 8.23
N ALA A 60 2.38 0.62 9.00
CA ALA A 60 2.66 1.95 8.48
C ALA A 60 4.07 2.06 7.89
N VAL A 61 5.09 1.56 8.60
CA VAL A 61 6.49 1.59 8.13
C VAL A 61 6.68 0.74 6.88
N LEU A 62 6.15 -0.50 6.88
CA LEU A 62 6.23 -1.37 5.71
C LEU A 62 5.46 -0.78 4.53
N GLY A 63 4.30 -0.16 4.77
CA GLY A 63 3.52 0.53 3.74
C GLY A 63 4.29 1.68 3.08
N LEU A 64 4.99 2.50 3.86
CA LEU A 64 5.85 3.56 3.34
C LEU A 64 7.04 3.00 2.54
N ALA A 65 7.70 1.95 3.05
CA ALA A 65 8.79 1.28 2.33
C ALA A 65 8.29 0.66 1.02
N LEU A 66 7.11 0.05 1.04
CA LEU A 66 6.47 -0.53 -0.14
C LEU A 66 6.13 0.54 -1.18
N ALA A 67 5.65 1.72 -0.76
CA ALA A 67 5.39 2.84 -1.67
C ALA A 67 6.65 3.28 -2.43
N LEU A 68 7.80 3.31 -1.77
CA LEU A 68 9.09 3.60 -2.42
C LEU A 68 9.52 2.46 -3.36
N LEU A 69 9.36 1.22 -2.92
CA LEU A 69 9.72 0.03 -3.72
C LEU A 69 8.93 -0.02 -5.02
N VAL A 70 7.60 0.22 -5.00
CA VAL A 70 6.78 0.10 -6.21
C VAL A 70 7.12 1.17 -7.25
N ILE A 71 7.55 2.35 -6.82
CA ILE A 71 8.09 3.38 -7.71
C ILE A 71 9.36 2.87 -8.39
N GLY A 72 10.29 2.30 -7.60
CA GLY A 72 11.52 1.70 -8.13
C GLY A 72 11.24 0.56 -9.11
N VAL A 73 10.28 -0.32 -8.81
CA VAL A 73 9.85 -1.42 -9.70
C VAL A 73 9.28 -0.87 -11.00
N ALA A 74 8.41 0.14 -10.95
CA ALA A 74 7.82 0.77 -12.13
C ALA A 74 8.89 1.39 -13.03
N VAL A 75 9.80 2.17 -12.47
CA VAL A 75 10.93 2.78 -13.21
C VAL A 75 11.81 1.71 -13.84
N TYR A 76 12.18 0.66 -13.08
CA TYR A 76 12.99 -0.44 -13.60
C TYR A 76 12.27 -1.16 -14.75
N ALA A 77 10.99 -1.51 -14.59
CA ALA A 77 10.21 -2.22 -15.60
C ALA A 77 10.06 -1.39 -16.89
N MET A 78 9.90 -0.08 -16.78
CA MET A 78 9.88 0.82 -17.96
C MET A 78 11.23 0.82 -18.70
N ARG A 79 12.36 0.75 -17.97
CA ARG A 79 13.69 0.73 -18.55
C ARG A 79 14.02 -0.58 -19.29
N LEU A 80 13.33 -1.67 -19.01
CA LEU A 80 13.49 -2.93 -19.74
C LEU A 80 13.03 -2.84 -21.21
N GLY A 81 12.34 -1.77 -21.62
CA GLY A 81 11.89 -1.56 -23.00
C GLY A 81 10.68 -2.40 -23.43
N HIS A 82 10.19 -3.28 -22.57
CA HIS A 82 9.02 -4.14 -22.82
C HIS A 82 7.74 -3.46 -22.35
N ARG A 83 7.06 -2.76 -23.25
CA ARG A 83 5.85 -1.98 -22.95
C ARG A 83 4.80 -2.69 -22.09
N PRO A 84 4.41 -3.97 -22.38
CA PRO A 84 3.40 -4.65 -21.54
C PRO A 84 3.86 -4.85 -20.10
N ILE A 85 5.11 -5.24 -19.86
CA ILE A 85 5.66 -5.44 -18.51
C ILE A 85 5.68 -4.10 -17.76
N GLY A 86 6.13 -3.04 -18.43
CA GLY A 86 6.13 -1.69 -17.89
C GLY A 86 4.72 -1.23 -17.50
N ALA A 87 3.74 -1.40 -18.39
CA ALA A 87 2.35 -1.00 -18.16
C ALA A 87 1.73 -1.73 -16.95
N TRP A 88 1.87 -3.04 -16.86
CA TRP A 88 1.37 -3.82 -15.72
C TRP A 88 2.06 -3.44 -14.41
N SER A 89 3.37 -3.19 -14.43
CA SER A 89 4.14 -2.78 -13.25
C SER A 89 3.76 -1.38 -12.77
N VAL A 90 3.53 -0.44 -13.68
CA VAL A 90 3.05 0.91 -13.34
C VAL A 90 1.65 0.85 -12.76
N LEU A 91 0.73 0.10 -13.41
CA LEU A 91 -0.63 -0.07 -12.90
C LEU A 91 -0.62 -0.67 -11.50
N ALA A 92 0.16 -1.72 -11.26
CA ALA A 92 0.31 -2.32 -9.94
C ALA A 92 0.83 -1.31 -8.90
N GLY A 93 1.84 -0.51 -9.26
CA GLY A 93 2.37 0.55 -8.40
C GLY A 93 1.32 1.61 -8.04
N LEU A 94 0.52 2.05 -9.02
CA LEU A 94 -0.57 3.00 -8.77
C LEU A 94 -1.64 2.43 -7.84
N LEU A 95 -1.96 1.13 -7.98
CA LEU A 95 -2.91 0.44 -7.11
C LEU A 95 -2.39 0.35 -5.67
N VAL A 96 -1.08 0.07 -5.47
CA VAL A 96 -0.45 0.07 -4.13
C VAL A 96 -0.49 1.47 -3.52
N ILE A 97 -0.17 2.52 -4.27
CA ILE A 97 -0.25 3.91 -3.80
C ILE A 97 -1.69 4.26 -3.43
N GLY A 98 -2.66 3.90 -4.27
CA GLY A 98 -4.09 4.07 -3.97
C GLY A 98 -4.53 3.33 -2.70
N ALA A 99 -4.02 2.11 -2.46
CA ALA A 99 -4.24 1.39 -1.21
C ALA A 99 -3.69 2.17 -0.01
N GLY A 100 -2.48 2.74 -0.13
CA GLY A 100 -1.87 3.58 0.92
C GLY A 100 -2.72 4.80 1.28
N PHE A 101 -3.28 5.51 0.29
CA PHE A 101 -4.21 6.62 0.53
C PHE A 101 -5.48 6.17 1.27
N ASN A 102 -6.04 5.01 0.92
CA ASN A 102 -7.20 4.48 1.64
C ASN A 102 -6.84 4.02 3.06
N GLY A 103 -5.63 3.53 3.29
CA GLY A 103 -5.11 3.26 4.63
C GLY A 103 -5.02 4.53 5.49
N ALA A 104 -4.52 5.63 4.93
CA ALA A 104 -4.51 6.92 5.61
C ALA A 104 -5.93 7.42 5.89
N SER A 105 -6.86 7.29 4.93
CA SER A 105 -8.28 7.62 5.14
C SER A 105 -8.93 6.77 6.25
N PHE A 106 -8.55 5.51 6.37
CA PHE A 106 -9.01 4.67 7.48
C PHE A 106 -8.54 5.23 8.83
N LEU A 107 -7.29 5.66 8.94
CA LEU A 107 -6.77 6.33 10.13
C LEU A 107 -7.53 7.63 10.42
N ASP A 108 -7.73 8.48 9.41
CA ASP A 108 -8.32 9.80 9.56
C ASP A 108 -9.80 9.77 9.98
N PHE A 109 -10.57 8.80 9.45
CA PHE A 109 -12.04 8.77 9.55
C PHE A 109 -12.62 7.50 10.17
N SER A 110 -11.80 6.49 10.50
CA SER A 110 -12.23 5.17 11.00
C SER A 110 -13.30 4.51 10.11
N ASN A 111 -13.17 4.66 8.78
CA ASN A 111 -14.16 4.21 7.82
C ASN A 111 -13.82 2.82 7.26
N ASN A 112 -14.63 1.82 7.59
CA ASN A 112 -14.44 0.44 7.13
C ASN A 112 -14.46 0.28 5.59
N ILE A 113 -15.14 1.18 4.86
CA ILE A 113 -15.12 1.18 3.39
C ILE A 113 -13.71 1.47 2.87
N SER A 114 -12.98 2.38 3.52
CA SER A 114 -11.57 2.66 3.18
C SER A 114 -10.68 1.42 3.36
N SER A 115 -10.91 0.65 4.42
CA SER A 115 -10.21 -0.63 4.64
C SER A 115 -10.53 -1.66 3.55
N LEU A 116 -11.80 -1.78 3.14
CA LEU A 116 -12.22 -2.67 2.05
C LEU A 116 -11.58 -2.26 0.71
N ILE A 117 -11.62 -0.97 0.37
CA ILE A 117 -11.02 -0.46 -0.87
C ILE A 117 -9.51 -0.71 -0.86
N MET A 118 -8.83 -0.47 0.27
CA MET A 118 -7.40 -0.76 0.43
C MET A 118 -7.09 -2.23 0.11
N ALA A 119 -7.88 -3.17 0.65
CA ALA A 119 -7.70 -4.60 0.40
C ALA A 119 -7.92 -4.97 -1.07
N LEU A 120 -8.98 -4.46 -1.71
CA LEU A 120 -9.28 -4.71 -3.12
C LEU A 120 -8.17 -4.17 -4.04
N LEU A 121 -7.64 -2.99 -3.76
CA LEU A 121 -6.53 -2.40 -4.51
C LEU A 121 -5.25 -3.22 -4.33
N ALA A 122 -4.97 -3.73 -3.13
CA ALA A 122 -3.82 -4.60 -2.88
C ALA A 122 -3.92 -5.92 -3.67
N PHE A 123 -5.08 -6.58 -3.68
CA PHE A 123 -5.29 -7.79 -4.49
C PHE A 123 -5.18 -7.52 -5.99
N ALA A 124 -5.73 -6.41 -6.47
CA ALA A 124 -5.59 -6.01 -7.86
C ALA A 124 -4.11 -5.74 -8.24
N ALA A 125 -3.33 -5.13 -7.32
CA ALA A 125 -1.90 -4.94 -7.52
C ALA A 125 -1.13 -6.26 -7.62
N VAL A 126 -1.45 -7.24 -6.77
CA VAL A 126 -0.88 -8.60 -6.85
C VAL A 126 -1.18 -9.24 -8.21
N ALA A 127 -2.43 -9.15 -8.69
CA ALA A 127 -2.82 -9.66 -10.00
C ALA A 127 -2.02 -9.00 -11.14
N CYS A 128 -1.87 -7.66 -11.11
CA CYS A 128 -1.09 -6.93 -12.10
C CYS A 128 0.40 -7.31 -12.07
N TYR A 129 1.01 -7.42 -10.88
CA TYR A 129 2.40 -7.88 -10.76
C TYR A 129 2.57 -9.32 -11.21
N SER A 130 1.59 -10.21 -10.96
CA SER A 130 1.61 -11.59 -11.43
C SER A 130 1.57 -11.66 -12.96
N ALA A 131 0.75 -10.81 -13.60
CA ALA A 131 0.74 -10.68 -15.05
C ALA A 131 2.09 -10.20 -15.60
N ALA A 132 2.71 -9.20 -14.95
CA ALA A 132 4.04 -8.71 -15.33
C ALA A 132 5.12 -9.80 -15.15
N CYS A 133 5.08 -10.60 -14.07
CA CYS A 133 5.97 -11.74 -13.88
C CYS A 133 5.79 -12.81 -14.96
N TYR A 134 4.55 -13.15 -15.29
CA TYR A 134 4.26 -14.12 -16.34
C TYR A 134 4.83 -13.66 -17.69
N LEU A 135 4.58 -12.41 -18.07
CA LEU A 135 5.10 -11.84 -19.30
C LEU A 135 6.64 -11.84 -19.33
N LEU A 136 7.29 -11.61 -18.21
CA LEU A 136 8.75 -11.67 -18.10
C LEU A 136 9.29 -13.09 -18.28
N ALA A 137 8.55 -14.10 -17.78
CA ALA A 137 8.97 -15.50 -17.84
C ALA A 137 8.78 -16.14 -19.23
N VAL A 138 7.86 -15.64 -20.06
CA VAL A 138 7.58 -16.18 -21.40
C VAL A 138 8.29 -15.42 -22.52
N GLN A 139 9.17 -14.48 -22.17
CA GLN A 139 10.00 -13.82 -23.16
C GLN A 139 11.07 -14.77 -23.68
N PRO A 140 11.27 -14.83 -25.00
CA PRO A 140 12.32 -15.65 -25.62
C PRO A 140 13.72 -15.15 -25.26
#